data_10ce416e7b555f01e96f4c264bbf12b0
#
_entry.id   10ce416e7b555f01e96f4c264bbf12b0
#
_cell.length_a   1.000
_cell.length_b   1.000
_cell.length_c   1.000
_cell.angle_alpha   90.00
_cell.angle_beta   90.00
_cell.angle_gamma   90.00
#
_symmetry.space_group_name_H-M   'P 1'
#
loop_
_entity.id
_entity.type
_entity.pdbx_description
1 polymer ?
#
loop_
_entity_poly.entity_id
_entity_poly.type
_entity_poly.pdbx_seq_one_letter_code
_entity_poly.pdbx_strand_id
1 'polypeptide(L)'
;MVSIAIMGHGVVGSGVAEIFTTHKQKLYASIGEEVYVKKILDLREFPDSPLADRFTKNFEDIINDLEIRVVVEVMGGLNPAYDFVKRCLKAGKSVVTSNKELVAAHGAELLEIAKETNTNFLFEASVGGGIPIIRPMHQCLTANNILKIAGILNGTTNYILDQMIRKGKTFETALKDAQNNGFAERNPAADIEGHDACRKICILASLAYGKHVYPDSVHTEGITTVSYTHLTLP
;
A
#
# COMPACT_ATOMS: atom_id res chain seq x y z
N MET A 1 -11.80 17.43 -17.08
CA MET A 1 -11.44 16.00 -17.28
C MET A 1 -10.04 15.77 -16.71
N VAL A 2 -9.86 14.73 -15.89
CA VAL A 2 -8.59 14.39 -15.24
C VAL A 2 -8.02 13.10 -15.82
N SER A 3 -6.81 13.14 -16.36
CA SER A 3 -6.08 11.97 -16.84
C SER A 3 -5.21 11.40 -15.73
N ILE A 4 -5.27 10.07 -15.57
CA ILE A 4 -4.42 9.35 -14.61
C ILE A 4 -3.56 8.31 -15.32
N ALA A 5 -2.45 7.93 -14.70
CA ALA A 5 -1.67 6.76 -15.07
C ALA A 5 -1.63 5.75 -13.92
N ILE A 6 -1.48 4.47 -14.25
CA ILE A 6 -1.30 3.38 -13.31
C ILE A 6 0.08 2.76 -13.57
N MET A 7 0.91 2.63 -12.55
CA MET A 7 2.21 1.94 -12.61
C MET A 7 2.08 0.59 -11.88
N GLY A 8 2.08 -0.48 -12.66
CA GLY A 8 1.81 -1.86 -12.26
C GLY A 8 0.37 -2.30 -12.54
N HIS A 9 0.22 -3.44 -13.25
CA HIS A 9 -1.08 -4.03 -13.58
C HIS A 9 -1.20 -5.45 -13.02
N GLY A 10 -0.87 -5.58 -11.73
CA GLY A 10 -1.16 -6.77 -10.92
C GLY A 10 -2.60 -6.74 -10.41
N VAL A 11 -2.88 -7.50 -9.35
CA VAL A 11 -4.22 -7.56 -8.72
C VAL A 11 -4.73 -6.18 -8.33
N VAL A 12 -3.90 -5.36 -7.69
CA VAL A 12 -4.29 -4.01 -7.26
C VAL A 12 -4.48 -3.08 -8.46
N GLY A 13 -3.52 -3.05 -9.39
CA GLY A 13 -3.58 -2.17 -10.55
C GLY A 13 -4.74 -2.48 -11.50
N SER A 14 -5.05 -3.75 -11.74
CA SER A 14 -6.22 -4.15 -12.51
C SER A 14 -7.53 -3.75 -11.83
N GLY A 15 -7.62 -3.91 -10.50
CA GLY A 15 -8.77 -3.46 -9.72
C GLY A 15 -8.96 -1.94 -9.78
N VAL A 16 -7.87 -1.16 -9.72
CA VAL A 16 -7.93 0.29 -9.92
C VAL A 16 -8.46 0.63 -11.32
N ALA A 17 -7.93 0.00 -12.37
CA ALA A 17 -8.38 0.22 -13.74
C ALA A 17 -9.86 -0.15 -13.92
N GLU A 18 -10.31 -1.23 -13.30
CA GLU A 18 -11.71 -1.66 -13.29
C GLU A 18 -12.63 -0.61 -12.65
N ILE A 19 -12.27 -0.05 -11.50
CA ILE A 19 -13.05 1.01 -10.83
C ILE A 19 -13.26 2.20 -11.78
N PHE A 20 -12.22 2.66 -12.47
CA PHE A 20 -12.32 3.79 -13.40
C PHE A 20 -13.09 3.48 -14.68
N THR A 21 -13.26 2.21 -15.02
CA THR A 21 -14.06 1.80 -16.17
C THR A 21 -15.53 1.53 -15.82
N THR A 22 -15.78 0.85 -14.71
CA THR A 22 -17.12 0.39 -14.31
C THR A 22 -17.92 1.41 -13.49
N HIS A 23 -17.22 2.28 -12.71
CA HIS A 23 -17.87 3.25 -11.82
C HIS A 23 -17.78 4.70 -12.28
N LYS A 24 -17.64 4.95 -13.57
CA LYS A 24 -17.50 6.31 -14.16
C LYS A 24 -18.54 7.31 -13.66
N GLN A 25 -19.82 6.95 -13.70
CA GLN A 25 -20.90 7.85 -13.29
C GLN A 25 -20.83 8.21 -11.79
N LYS A 26 -20.52 7.22 -10.95
CA LYS A 26 -20.39 7.43 -9.51
C LYS A 26 -19.18 8.32 -9.18
N LEU A 27 -18.06 8.10 -9.86
CA LEU A 27 -16.87 8.93 -9.73
C LEU A 27 -17.15 10.37 -10.19
N TYR A 28 -17.79 10.54 -11.34
CA TYR A 28 -18.18 11.86 -11.84
C TYR A 28 -19.08 12.60 -10.84
N ALA A 29 -20.08 11.93 -10.29
CA ALA A 29 -20.97 12.54 -9.29
C ALA A 29 -20.24 12.98 -8.00
N SER A 30 -19.19 12.26 -7.63
CA SER A 30 -18.39 12.57 -6.43
C SER A 30 -17.33 13.64 -6.67
N ILE A 31 -16.71 13.65 -7.83
CA ILE A 31 -15.53 14.49 -8.15
C ILE A 31 -15.95 15.76 -8.90
N GLY A 32 -17.07 15.73 -9.62
CA GLY A 32 -17.52 16.82 -10.49
C GLY A 32 -16.83 16.86 -11.86
N GLU A 33 -15.86 15.98 -12.10
CA GLU A 33 -15.12 15.87 -13.34
C GLU A 33 -15.00 14.41 -13.80
N GLU A 34 -14.88 14.22 -15.11
CA GLU A 34 -14.57 12.89 -15.66
C GLU A 34 -13.11 12.55 -15.40
N VAL A 35 -12.89 11.36 -14.87
CA VAL A 35 -11.54 10.79 -14.62
C VAL A 35 -11.36 9.55 -15.48
N TYR A 36 -10.23 9.44 -16.17
CA TYR A 36 -9.95 8.27 -17.00
C TYR A 36 -8.48 7.84 -16.92
N VAL A 37 -8.28 6.54 -17.09
CA VAL A 37 -6.94 5.94 -17.17
C VAL A 37 -6.39 6.21 -18.57
N LYS A 38 -5.32 6.99 -18.66
CA LYS A 38 -4.67 7.34 -19.94
C LYS A 38 -3.55 6.38 -20.29
N LYS A 39 -2.74 5.99 -19.30
CA LYS A 39 -1.61 5.08 -19.47
C LYS A 39 -1.52 4.07 -18.33
N ILE A 40 -1.05 2.87 -18.67
CA ILE A 40 -0.77 1.79 -17.72
C ILE A 40 0.64 1.30 -17.99
N LEU A 41 1.55 1.46 -17.04
CA LEU A 41 2.92 0.97 -17.11
C LEU A 41 2.98 -0.46 -16.58
N ASP A 42 3.34 -1.40 -17.42
CA ASP A 42 3.67 -2.78 -17.02
C ASP A 42 4.62 -3.39 -18.05
N LEU A 43 5.54 -4.25 -17.60
CA LEU A 43 6.48 -4.93 -18.50
C LEU A 43 5.84 -6.10 -19.25
N ARG A 44 4.75 -6.64 -18.70
CA ARG A 44 3.97 -7.73 -19.32
C ARG A 44 3.05 -7.19 -20.41
N GLU A 45 2.55 -8.07 -21.24
CA GLU A 45 1.57 -7.77 -22.30
C GLU A 45 0.17 -8.23 -21.91
N PHE A 46 -0.81 -7.44 -22.27
CA PHE A 46 -2.23 -7.69 -21.95
C PHE A 46 -3.08 -7.49 -23.22
N PRO A 47 -2.90 -8.34 -24.26
CA PRO A 47 -3.58 -8.16 -25.56
C PRO A 47 -5.10 -8.29 -25.47
N ASP A 48 -5.60 -9.08 -24.53
CA ASP A 48 -7.04 -9.32 -24.34
C ASP A 48 -7.71 -8.28 -23.39
N SER A 49 -6.92 -7.32 -22.89
CA SER A 49 -7.47 -6.27 -22.03
C SER A 49 -8.30 -5.26 -22.84
N PRO A 50 -9.46 -4.83 -22.35
CA PRO A 50 -10.20 -3.72 -22.96
C PRO A 50 -9.43 -2.38 -22.94
N LEU A 51 -8.30 -2.33 -22.26
CA LEU A 51 -7.38 -1.19 -22.17
C LEU A 51 -6.04 -1.46 -22.87
N ALA A 52 -5.98 -2.44 -23.77
CA ALA A 52 -4.74 -2.88 -24.43
C ALA A 52 -3.96 -1.73 -25.09
N ASP A 53 -4.66 -0.75 -25.66
CA ASP A 53 -4.12 0.46 -26.29
C ASP A 53 -3.47 1.47 -25.32
N ARG A 54 -3.66 1.29 -24.00
CA ARG A 54 -3.16 2.18 -22.95
C ARG A 54 -1.90 1.68 -22.27
N PHE A 55 -1.49 0.45 -22.54
CA PHE A 55 -0.28 -0.11 -21.95
C PHE A 55 0.99 0.49 -22.57
N THR A 56 1.99 0.67 -21.72
CA THR A 56 3.34 1.06 -22.10
C THR A 56 4.35 0.33 -21.22
N LYS A 57 5.54 0.09 -21.78
CA LYS A 57 6.71 -0.43 -21.05
C LYS A 57 7.69 0.69 -20.69
N ASN A 58 7.42 1.92 -21.14
CA ASN A 58 8.31 3.04 -20.98
C ASN A 58 7.71 4.08 -20.01
N PHE A 59 8.39 4.30 -18.89
CA PHE A 59 8.00 5.30 -17.90
C PHE A 59 7.97 6.73 -18.46
N GLU A 60 8.82 7.03 -19.47
CA GLU A 60 8.85 8.35 -20.08
C GLU A 60 7.52 8.74 -20.76
N ASP A 61 6.71 7.79 -21.17
CA ASP A 61 5.37 8.03 -21.73
C ASP A 61 4.38 8.57 -20.68
N ILE A 62 4.69 8.37 -19.38
CA ILE A 62 3.90 8.88 -18.25
C ILE A 62 4.45 10.22 -17.79
N ILE A 63 5.77 10.29 -17.57
CA ILE A 63 6.38 11.46 -16.94
C ILE A 63 6.32 12.68 -17.85
N ASN A 64 6.50 12.50 -19.16
CA ASN A 64 6.51 13.57 -20.15
C ASN A 64 5.10 13.96 -20.64
N ASP A 65 4.06 13.21 -20.30
CA ASP A 65 2.67 13.54 -20.67
C ASP A 65 2.09 14.57 -19.69
N LEU A 66 1.96 15.83 -20.16
CA LEU A 66 1.47 16.93 -19.33
C LEU A 66 -0.01 16.85 -18.96
N GLU A 67 -0.79 16.03 -19.64
CA GLU A 67 -2.21 15.82 -19.28
C GLU A 67 -2.37 14.86 -18.09
N ILE A 68 -1.40 13.97 -17.85
CA ILE A 68 -1.43 13.07 -16.68
C ILE A 68 -1.12 13.87 -15.43
N ARG A 69 -2.12 14.02 -14.56
CA ARG A 69 -2.03 14.80 -13.32
C ARG A 69 -1.85 13.94 -12.08
N VAL A 70 -2.33 12.70 -12.12
CA VAL A 70 -2.27 11.76 -11.00
C VAL A 70 -1.69 10.44 -11.47
N VAL A 71 -0.79 9.88 -10.67
CA VAL A 71 -0.17 8.59 -10.92
C VAL A 71 -0.49 7.64 -9.76
N VAL A 72 -0.97 6.44 -10.06
CA VAL A 72 -1.23 5.39 -9.09
C VAL A 72 -0.09 4.38 -9.16
N GLU A 73 0.74 4.31 -8.11
CA GLU A 73 1.85 3.37 -8.01
C GLU A 73 1.43 2.14 -7.22
N VAL A 74 1.46 0.98 -7.86
CA VAL A 74 1.07 -0.32 -7.29
C VAL A 74 1.97 -1.45 -7.80
N MET A 75 3.25 -1.14 -8.07
CA MET A 75 4.24 -2.11 -8.54
C MET A 75 4.78 -2.97 -7.40
N GLY A 76 4.91 -2.38 -6.21
CA GLY A 76 5.57 -3.00 -5.06
C GLY A 76 7.10 -2.95 -5.12
N GLY A 77 7.76 -3.23 -3.99
CA GLY A 77 9.20 -3.10 -3.84
C GLY A 77 9.70 -1.64 -3.83
N LEU A 78 11.00 -1.45 -3.63
CA LEU A 78 11.60 -0.10 -3.60
C LEU A 78 12.01 0.39 -4.99
N ASN A 79 12.58 -0.49 -5.79
CA ASN A 79 13.10 -0.17 -7.12
C ASN A 79 12.26 -0.86 -8.22
N PRO A 80 11.85 -0.14 -9.26
CA PRO A 80 12.10 1.29 -9.58
C PRO A 80 11.08 2.28 -8.94
N ALA A 81 10.17 1.81 -8.07
CA ALA A 81 9.05 2.60 -7.56
C ALA A 81 9.49 3.93 -6.93
N TYR A 82 10.56 3.93 -6.13
CA TYR A 82 11.07 5.15 -5.50
C TYR A 82 11.49 6.21 -6.52
N ASP A 83 12.30 5.85 -7.51
CA ASP A 83 12.73 6.80 -8.54
C ASP A 83 11.55 7.35 -9.34
N PHE A 84 10.63 6.48 -9.75
CA PHE A 84 9.46 6.88 -10.54
C PHE A 84 8.53 7.82 -9.75
N VAL A 85 8.23 7.49 -8.49
CA VAL A 85 7.40 8.33 -7.63
C VAL A 85 8.06 9.68 -7.38
N LYS A 86 9.34 9.70 -7.04
CA LYS A 86 10.12 10.92 -6.84
C LYS A 86 10.10 11.82 -8.06
N ARG A 87 10.32 11.25 -9.25
CA ARG A 87 10.27 11.99 -10.52
C ARG A 87 8.87 12.51 -10.83
N CYS A 88 7.81 11.72 -10.57
CA CYS A 88 6.43 12.16 -10.75
C CYS A 88 6.10 13.38 -9.88
N LEU A 89 6.42 13.34 -8.59
CA LEU A 89 6.19 14.47 -7.69
C LEU A 89 6.96 15.72 -8.13
N LYS A 90 8.24 15.56 -8.48
CA LYS A 90 9.07 16.68 -9.02
C LYS A 90 8.54 17.26 -10.33
N ALA A 91 7.87 16.47 -11.15
CA ALA A 91 7.21 16.91 -12.38
C ALA A 91 5.80 17.50 -12.15
N GLY A 92 5.40 17.73 -10.92
CA GLY A 92 4.08 18.31 -10.58
C GLY A 92 2.91 17.33 -10.68
N LYS A 93 3.17 16.00 -10.69
CA LYS A 93 2.12 14.98 -10.71
C LYS A 93 1.89 14.47 -9.30
N SER A 94 0.63 14.46 -8.85
CA SER A 94 0.25 13.84 -7.58
C SER A 94 0.38 12.31 -7.67
N VAL A 95 0.76 11.67 -6.57
CA VAL A 95 0.95 10.22 -6.52
C VAL A 95 0.10 9.59 -5.43
N VAL A 96 -0.52 8.46 -5.76
CA VAL A 96 -1.23 7.58 -4.82
C VAL A 96 -0.54 6.23 -4.83
N THR A 97 -0.15 5.69 -3.67
CA THR A 97 0.53 4.39 -3.60
C THR A 97 -0.06 3.47 -2.54
N SER A 98 0.02 2.16 -2.79
CA SER A 98 -0.22 1.11 -1.79
C SER A 98 1.07 0.49 -1.26
N ASN A 99 2.23 0.98 -1.70
CA ASN A 99 3.54 0.40 -1.44
C ASN A 99 4.05 0.77 -0.05
N LYS A 100 3.75 -0.07 0.94
CA LYS A 100 4.18 0.14 2.33
C LYS A 100 5.70 0.19 2.51
N GLU A 101 6.43 -0.56 1.68
CA GLU A 101 7.90 -0.60 1.74
C GLU A 101 8.49 0.76 1.31
N LEU A 102 7.99 1.31 0.22
CA LEU A 102 8.34 2.65 -0.26
C LEU A 102 8.04 3.72 0.80
N VAL A 103 6.83 3.70 1.38
CA VAL A 103 6.40 4.70 2.36
C VAL A 103 7.20 4.60 3.65
N ALA A 104 7.46 3.38 4.15
CA ALA A 104 8.24 3.16 5.37
C ALA A 104 9.72 3.59 5.20
N ALA A 105 10.30 3.41 4.00
CA ALA A 105 11.70 3.76 3.74
C ALA A 105 11.90 5.24 3.38
N HIS A 106 11.02 5.80 2.54
CA HIS A 106 11.21 7.11 1.89
C HIS A 106 10.03 8.07 2.06
N GLY A 107 9.03 7.73 2.89
CA GLY A 107 7.81 8.53 3.03
C GLY A 107 8.05 9.98 3.41
N ALA A 108 8.98 10.26 4.33
CA ALA A 108 9.29 11.62 4.76
C ALA A 108 9.84 12.48 3.61
N GLU A 109 10.82 11.96 2.87
CA GLU A 109 11.40 12.67 1.71
C GLU A 109 10.34 12.92 0.63
N LEU A 110 9.52 11.91 0.31
CA LEU A 110 8.48 12.04 -0.72
C LEU A 110 7.37 13.03 -0.32
N LEU A 111 7.02 13.10 0.97
CA LEU A 111 6.09 14.09 1.49
C LEU A 111 6.67 15.52 1.41
N GLU A 112 7.97 15.69 1.68
CA GLU A 112 8.64 16.98 1.55
C GLU A 112 8.66 17.45 0.11
N ILE A 113 9.03 16.58 -0.84
CA ILE A 113 8.99 16.89 -2.27
C ILE A 113 7.55 17.25 -2.70
N ALA A 114 6.56 16.50 -2.27
CA ALA A 114 5.16 16.78 -2.59
C ALA A 114 4.73 18.18 -2.09
N LYS A 115 5.18 18.56 -0.89
CA LYS A 115 4.94 19.89 -0.32
C LYS A 115 5.64 20.98 -1.14
N GLU A 116 6.91 20.79 -1.50
CA GLU A 116 7.68 21.75 -2.29
C GLU A 116 7.11 21.97 -3.70
N THR A 117 6.57 20.91 -4.32
CA THR A 117 5.99 20.95 -5.67
C THR A 117 4.48 21.22 -5.69
N ASN A 118 3.86 21.45 -4.52
CA ASN A 118 2.41 21.63 -4.37
C ASN A 118 1.61 20.47 -4.99
N THR A 119 2.08 19.26 -4.81
CA THR A 119 1.42 18.01 -5.21
C THR A 119 0.95 17.22 -3.99
N ASN A 120 0.22 16.13 -4.22
CA ASN A 120 -0.21 15.22 -3.16
C ASN A 120 0.54 13.89 -3.26
N PHE A 121 1.00 13.39 -2.13
CA PHE A 121 1.48 12.03 -1.96
C PHE A 121 0.58 11.30 -0.96
N LEU A 122 -0.27 10.39 -1.46
CA LEU A 122 -1.31 9.70 -0.70
C LEU A 122 -1.02 8.20 -0.64
N PHE A 123 -1.17 7.58 0.53
CA PHE A 123 -0.76 6.19 0.76
C PHE A 123 -1.64 5.43 1.77
N GLU A 124 -2.96 5.72 1.77
CA GLU A 124 -3.93 5.04 2.66
C GLU A 124 -3.79 3.52 2.63
N ALA A 125 -3.73 2.95 1.42
CA ALA A 125 -3.65 1.50 1.23
C ALA A 125 -2.30 0.87 1.60
N SER A 126 -1.30 1.66 2.00
CA SER A 126 -0.01 1.15 2.49
C SER A 126 -0.13 0.52 3.89
N VAL A 127 -1.16 0.88 4.66
CA VAL A 127 -1.43 0.33 6.01
C VAL A 127 -2.64 -0.59 5.99
N GLY A 128 -3.81 -0.07 5.61
CA GLY A 128 -5.04 -0.84 5.55
C GLY A 128 -5.64 -0.79 4.15
N GLY A 129 -5.60 -1.89 3.38
CA GLY A 129 -6.07 -1.92 2.00
C GLY A 129 -7.55 -1.56 1.84
N GLY A 130 -8.41 -2.07 2.73
CA GLY A 130 -9.85 -1.79 2.74
C GLY A 130 -10.34 -1.07 4.00
N ILE A 131 -9.43 -0.70 4.90
CA ILE A 131 -9.75 -0.10 6.20
C ILE A 131 -9.06 1.26 6.28
N PRO A 132 -9.82 2.39 6.21
CA PRO A 132 -9.24 3.72 6.30
C PRO A 132 -8.73 3.97 7.74
N ILE A 133 -7.46 4.37 7.86
CA ILE A 133 -6.84 4.73 9.13
C ILE A 133 -6.04 6.02 9.03
N ILE A 134 -5.28 6.23 7.93
CA ILE A 134 -4.44 7.41 7.76
C ILE A 134 -5.30 8.67 7.61
N ARG A 135 -6.33 8.61 6.75
CA ARG A 135 -7.25 9.75 6.58
C ARG A 135 -7.98 10.12 7.87
N PRO A 136 -8.57 9.19 8.65
CA PRO A 136 -9.13 9.50 9.96
C PRO A 136 -8.12 10.12 10.92
N MET A 137 -6.89 9.61 10.98
CA MET A 137 -5.84 10.19 11.82
C MET A 137 -5.55 11.64 11.42
N HIS A 138 -5.43 11.92 10.14
CA HIS A 138 -5.10 13.26 9.64
C HIS A 138 -6.30 14.23 9.71
N GLN A 139 -7.52 13.78 9.42
CA GLN A 139 -8.69 14.68 9.36
C GLN A 139 -9.44 14.80 10.68
N CYS A 140 -9.55 13.71 11.44
CA CYS A 140 -10.37 13.69 12.65
C CYS A 140 -9.55 13.91 13.93
N LEU A 141 -8.26 13.52 13.94
CA LEU A 141 -7.43 13.54 15.13
C LEU A 141 -6.33 14.62 15.10
N THR A 142 -6.36 15.53 14.13
CA THR A 142 -5.32 16.57 13.96
C THR A 142 -5.09 17.44 15.20
N ALA A 143 -6.14 17.69 15.97
CA ALA A 143 -6.06 18.48 17.20
C ALA A 143 -5.73 17.65 18.47
N ASN A 144 -5.58 16.32 18.33
CA ASN A 144 -5.36 15.43 19.46
C ASN A 144 -3.88 15.08 19.62
N ASN A 145 -3.45 14.88 20.86
CA ASN A 145 -2.16 14.30 21.16
C ASN A 145 -2.28 12.78 21.21
N ILE A 146 -1.78 12.09 20.20
CA ILE A 146 -1.76 10.64 20.15
C ILE A 146 -0.64 10.13 21.06
N LEU A 147 -1.01 9.42 22.14
CA LEU A 147 -0.05 8.91 23.12
C LEU A 147 0.40 7.48 22.81
N LYS A 148 -0.45 6.69 22.16
CA LYS A 148 -0.18 5.28 21.87
C LYS A 148 -0.93 4.84 20.63
N ILE A 149 -0.28 4.00 19.83
CA ILE A 149 -0.88 3.27 18.72
C ILE A 149 -0.70 1.78 18.99
N ALA A 150 -1.78 1.02 18.96
CA ALA A 150 -1.76 -0.43 19.12
C ALA A 150 -2.84 -1.07 18.25
N GLY A 151 -2.53 -2.22 17.64
CA GLY A 151 -3.50 -2.90 16.79
C GLY A 151 -2.94 -4.17 16.15
N ILE A 152 -3.82 -4.95 15.55
CA ILE A 152 -3.48 -6.10 14.72
C ILE A 152 -3.34 -5.59 13.29
N LEU A 153 -2.10 -5.50 12.80
CA LEU A 153 -1.79 -4.89 11.50
C LEU A 153 -1.53 -5.90 10.38
N ASN A 154 -1.53 -7.21 10.69
CA ASN A 154 -1.30 -8.26 9.72
C ASN A 154 -2.36 -9.36 9.82
N GLY A 155 -3.04 -9.64 8.70
CA GLY A 155 -4.12 -10.62 8.63
C GLY A 155 -3.61 -12.06 8.69
N THR A 156 -2.49 -12.36 8.03
CA THR A 156 -1.89 -13.70 7.98
C THR A 156 -1.50 -14.20 9.36
N THR A 157 -0.75 -13.40 10.10
CA THR A 157 -0.31 -13.76 11.46
C THR A 157 -1.50 -13.87 12.41
N ASN A 158 -2.48 -12.96 12.30
CA ASN A 158 -3.70 -13.03 13.10
C ASN A 158 -4.47 -14.34 12.83
N TYR A 159 -4.60 -14.76 11.57
CA TYR A 159 -5.23 -16.03 11.22
C TYR A 159 -4.47 -17.22 11.82
N ILE A 160 -3.14 -17.27 11.67
CA ILE A 160 -2.31 -18.35 12.20
C ILE A 160 -2.48 -18.47 13.72
N LEU A 161 -2.34 -17.36 14.44
CA LEU A 161 -2.50 -17.35 15.90
C LEU A 161 -3.91 -17.74 16.34
N ASP A 162 -4.94 -17.28 15.63
CA ASP A 162 -6.32 -17.68 15.89
C ASP A 162 -6.54 -19.21 15.74
N GLN A 163 -5.96 -19.84 14.69
CA GLN A 163 -6.03 -21.28 14.51
C GLN A 163 -5.28 -22.05 15.63
N MET A 164 -4.14 -21.52 16.08
CA MET A 164 -3.39 -22.08 17.20
C MET A 164 -4.19 -21.98 18.50
N ILE A 165 -4.75 -20.82 18.82
CA ILE A 165 -5.51 -20.57 20.06
C ILE A 165 -6.82 -21.36 20.07
N ARG A 166 -7.64 -21.24 19.03
CA ARG A 166 -9.01 -21.80 19.05
C ARG A 166 -9.08 -23.28 18.71
N LYS A 167 -8.13 -23.76 17.89
CA LYS A 167 -8.17 -25.14 17.37
C LYS A 167 -6.99 -25.99 17.86
N GLY A 168 -6.10 -25.44 18.69
CA GLY A 168 -4.94 -26.14 19.20
C GLY A 168 -3.96 -26.63 18.12
N LYS A 169 -3.95 -25.99 16.94
CA LYS A 169 -3.04 -26.38 15.84
C LYS A 169 -1.61 -25.95 16.14
N THR A 170 -0.66 -26.71 15.59
CA THR A 170 0.74 -26.25 15.57
C THR A 170 0.91 -25.11 14.59
N PHE A 171 1.97 -24.33 14.76
CA PHE A 171 2.31 -23.21 13.84
C PHE A 171 2.39 -23.70 12.39
N GLU A 172 3.09 -24.80 12.13
CA GLU A 172 3.30 -25.35 10.79
C GLU A 172 1.97 -25.73 10.13
N THR A 173 1.07 -26.35 10.91
CA THR A 173 -0.26 -26.74 10.39
C THR A 173 -1.09 -25.50 10.08
N ALA A 174 -1.10 -24.52 10.98
CA ALA A 174 -1.85 -23.29 10.80
C ALA A 174 -1.31 -22.45 9.62
N LEU A 175 0.01 -22.38 9.43
CA LEU A 175 0.64 -21.73 8.28
C LEU A 175 0.28 -22.41 6.97
N LYS A 176 0.32 -23.74 6.92
CA LYS A 176 -0.05 -24.50 5.72
C LYS A 176 -1.51 -24.29 5.35
N ASP A 177 -2.40 -24.24 6.35
CA ASP A 177 -3.80 -23.90 6.13
C ASP A 177 -3.97 -22.47 5.60
N ALA A 178 -3.23 -21.52 6.15
CA ALA A 178 -3.23 -20.13 5.65
C ALA A 178 -2.81 -20.06 4.18
N GLN A 179 -1.78 -20.80 3.79
CA GLN A 179 -1.33 -20.89 2.39
C GLN A 179 -2.38 -21.54 1.48
N ASN A 180 -2.96 -22.66 1.90
CA ASN A 180 -3.98 -23.37 1.13
C ASN A 180 -5.25 -22.53 0.92
N ASN A 181 -5.59 -21.67 1.87
CA ASN A 181 -6.74 -20.76 1.80
C ASN A 181 -6.41 -19.40 1.13
N GLY A 182 -5.18 -19.19 0.67
CA GLY A 182 -4.75 -17.94 0.03
C GLY A 182 -4.56 -16.76 0.99
N PHE A 183 -4.48 -17.00 2.29
CA PHE A 183 -4.21 -15.97 3.31
C PHE A 183 -2.72 -15.71 3.51
N ALA A 184 -1.87 -16.67 3.15
CA ALA A 184 -0.42 -16.54 3.16
C ALA A 184 0.14 -16.85 1.78
N GLU A 185 1.16 -16.09 1.37
CA GLU A 185 1.91 -16.35 0.15
C GLU A 185 2.82 -17.58 0.32
N ARG A 186 3.37 -18.06 -0.81
CA ARG A 186 4.35 -19.17 -0.81
C ARG A 186 5.58 -18.84 0.04
N ASN A 187 6.03 -17.59 -0.01
CA ASN A 187 7.08 -17.10 0.89
C ASN A 187 6.46 -16.13 1.90
N PRO A 188 6.07 -16.60 3.10
CA PRO A 188 5.36 -15.79 4.09
C PRO A 188 6.31 -15.00 5.03
N ALA A 189 7.62 -14.99 4.78
CA ALA A 189 8.63 -14.43 5.69
C ALA A 189 8.28 -13.02 6.16
N ALA A 190 7.86 -12.12 5.26
CA ALA A 190 7.50 -10.75 5.62
C ALA A 190 6.38 -10.66 6.65
N ASP A 191 5.44 -11.61 6.63
CA ASP A 191 4.35 -11.69 7.61
C ASP A 191 4.82 -12.33 8.91
N ILE A 192 5.34 -13.57 8.83
CA ILE A 192 5.64 -14.38 10.02
C ILE A 192 6.84 -13.88 10.83
N GLU A 193 7.76 -13.13 10.20
CA GLU A 193 8.88 -12.47 10.87
C GLU A 193 8.53 -11.06 11.39
N GLY A 194 7.30 -10.57 11.12
CA GLY A 194 6.79 -9.30 11.64
C GLY A 194 7.14 -8.07 10.81
N HIS A 195 7.84 -8.21 9.70
CA HIS A 195 8.29 -7.07 8.86
C HIS A 195 7.12 -6.26 8.27
N ASP A 196 6.02 -6.93 7.86
CA ASP A 196 4.83 -6.25 7.37
C ASP A 196 4.19 -5.36 8.46
N ALA A 197 4.00 -5.92 9.66
CA ALA A 197 3.44 -5.19 10.79
C ALA A 197 4.37 -4.04 11.24
N CYS A 198 5.69 -4.28 11.24
CA CYS A 198 6.70 -3.26 11.56
C CYS A 198 6.62 -2.07 10.59
N ARG A 199 6.60 -2.30 9.28
CA ARG A 199 6.46 -1.22 8.29
C ARG A 199 5.19 -0.41 8.51
N LYS A 200 4.06 -1.07 8.76
CA LYS A 200 2.77 -0.39 8.99
C LYS A 200 2.75 0.45 10.27
N ILE A 201 3.28 -0.07 11.38
CA ILE A 201 3.34 0.72 12.62
C ILE A 201 4.29 1.89 12.49
N CYS A 202 5.41 1.74 11.76
CA CYS A 202 6.34 2.85 11.47
C CYS A 202 5.66 3.97 10.69
N ILE A 203 4.85 3.64 9.67
CA ILE A 203 4.07 4.63 8.90
C ILE A 203 3.11 5.37 9.82
N LEU A 204 2.32 4.65 10.62
CA LEU A 204 1.36 5.26 11.55
C LEU A 204 2.04 6.12 12.61
N ALA A 205 3.15 5.63 13.19
CA ALA A 205 3.93 6.38 14.17
C ALA A 205 4.54 7.66 13.57
N SER A 206 5.07 7.57 12.35
CA SER A 206 5.62 8.72 11.63
C SER A 206 4.59 9.83 11.45
N LEU A 207 3.37 9.45 11.07
CA LEU A 207 2.27 10.39 10.89
C LEU A 207 1.77 10.98 12.22
N ALA A 208 1.64 10.14 13.25
CA ALA A 208 1.12 10.54 14.55
C ALA A 208 2.06 11.48 15.31
N TYR A 209 3.36 11.25 15.21
CA TYR A 209 4.37 11.97 15.99
C TYR A 209 5.14 13.02 15.18
N GLY A 210 4.87 13.14 13.89
CA GLY A 210 5.50 14.14 13.01
C GLY A 210 7.02 13.92 12.81
N LYS A 211 7.50 12.70 13.05
CA LYS A 211 8.91 12.31 12.87
C LYS A 211 8.97 10.99 12.15
N HIS A 212 9.83 10.88 11.15
CA HIS A 212 9.99 9.62 10.44
C HIS A 212 10.55 8.53 11.35
N VAL A 213 9.87 7.41 11.43
CA VAL A 213 10.27 6.21 12.17
C VAL A 213 10.67 5.15 11.17
N TYR A 214 11.96 4.81 11.15
CA TYR A 214 12.49 3.79 10.25
C TYR A 214 12.27 2.39 10.80
N PRO A 215 11.92 1.40 9.97
CA PRO A 215 11.74 0.01 10.42
C PRO A 215 12.96 -0.56 11.15
N ASP A 216 14.17 -0.23 10.70
CA ASP A 216 15.44 -0.69 11.32
C ASP A 216 15.66 -0.16 12.74
N SER A 217 14.92 0.87 13.15
CA SER A 217 14.98 1.45 14.49
C SER A 217 13.93 0.87 15.45
N VAL A 218 13.10 -0.08 14.97
CA VAL A 218 11.99 -0.65 15.74
C VAL A 218 12.27 -2.11 16.04
N HIS A 219 12.19 -2.47 17.34
CA HIS A 219 12.27 -3.86 17.74
C HIS A 219 11.11 -4.65 17.11
N THR A 220 11.44 -5.72 16.41
CA THR A 220 10.48 -6.54 15.67
C THR A 220 10.69 -8.00 16.02
N GLU A 221 9.61 -8.68 16.41
CA GLU A 221 9.59 -10.10 16.68
C GLU A 221 8.58 -10.81 15.76
N GLY A 222 8.99 -11.96 15.23
CA GLY A 222 8.13 -12.84 14.46
C GLY A 222 7.32 -13.77 15.35
N ILE A 223 6.41 -14.53 14.72
CA ILE A 223 5.57 -15.51 15.41
C ILE A 223 6.05 -16.96 15.24
N THR A 224 7.19 -17.18 14.60
CA THR A 224 7.73 -18.54 14.33
C THR A 224 8.09 -19.31 15.59
N THR A 225 8.42 -18.61 16.67
CA THR A 225 8.77 -19.19 17.97
C THR A 225 7.58 -19.30 18.94
N VAL A 226 6.42 -18.81 18.55
CA VAL A 226 5.22 -18.85 19.40
C VAL A 226 4.69 -20.28 19.48
N SER A 227 4.55 -20.78 20.70
CA SER A 227 3.94 -22.08 21.00
C SER A 227 2.55 -21.90 21.63
N TYR A 228 1.75 -22.94 21.64
CA TYR A 228 0.46 -22.96 22.34
C TYR A 228 0.57 -22.51 23.80
N THR A 229 1.63 -22.90 24.47
CA THR A 229 1.91 -22.51 25.87
C THR A 229 2.03 -21.00 26.04
N HIS A 230 2.66 -20.29 25.10
CA HIS A 230 2.75 -18.83 25.14
C HIS A 230 1.40 -18.13 24.97
N LEU A 231 0.47 -18.77 24.24
CA LEU A 231 -0.83 -18.20 23.94
C LEU A 231 -1.87 -18.45 25.03
N THR A 232 -1.61 -19.41 25.91
CA THR A 232 -2.58 -19.88 26.94
C THR A 232 -2.21 -19.49 28.36
N LEU A 233 -1.06 -18.85 28.56
CA LEU A 233 -0.70 -18.30 29.88
C LEU A 233 -1.51 -17.02 30.15
N PRO A 234 -2.02 -16.85 31.39
CA PRO A 234 -2.79 -15.67 31.80
C PRO A 234 -1.95 -14.40 31.82
#